data_6e3895e8b0250f157ad070839e1bc47f
#
_entry.id   6e3895e8b0250f157ad070839e1bc47f
#
_cell.length_a   1.000
_cell.length_b   1.000
_cell.length_c   1.000
_cell.angle_alpha   90.00
_cell.angle_beta   90.00
_cell.angle_gamma   90.00
#
_symmetry.space_group_name_H-M   'P 1'
#
loop_
_entity.id
_entity.type
_entity.pdbx_description
1 polymer ?
#
loop_
_entity_poly.entity_id
_entity_poly.type
_entity_poly.pdbx_seq_one_letter_code
_entity_poly.pdbx_strand_id
1 'polypeptide(L)'
;QKTRVSLGKLLLTKPDVLLLDEPTNHLDMNSIAWLETYLLNYPGAVLIVSHDRYFLNRVVTKVIEVEQGQLHTYMGNYSDFAVKKEQLREARLKEYLNQQREIKHQEAVIEKLRSFNREKSIKRAESREKMLDKMTLVDKPMEINTDIHLKLEPSRVSGNDVLSVKGLSKAFPPQTLFTDISFEIKRGEHIAIIGDNGTGKTTLLKILNNVIQADSGSFTLGANVEIGYYDQEHHVLHMDKTIFEEISDDYPTLTNTQIRNMLAAFLFTGDDVFKLIGDLSGGERGRVSLAKLMLSNANFLILDEPTNHLDITSKEILERALNDYTGTILYVSHDRYFINQTATRILELTGNTFVNYIGNYDYYLEKKDLLTPAVSTAASEDAPAQVSESKLSWQEQKEEQARLRKRQNDLKKTEERIGVLETRNGKIDELMMQEEVYTNSVKCQELAKEKAANEAELEELYEKWEELAE
;
A
#
# COMPACT_ATOMS: atom_id res chain seq x y z
N GLN A 1 18.46 5.98 -20.41
CA GLN A 1 18.32 6.58 -21.76
C GLN A 1 18.19 5.52 -22.87
N LYS A 2 18.99 4.43 -22.87
CA LYS A 2 18.87 3.37 -23.89
C LYS A 2 17.47 2.76 -23.95
N THR A 3 16.88 2.47 -22.80
CA THR A 3 15.51 1.90 -22.67
C THR A 3 14.46 2.84 -23.28
N ARG A 4 14.54 4.16 -22.99
CA ARG A 4 13.62 5.15 -23.56
C ARG A 4 13.71 5.22 -25.07
N VAL A 5 14.94 5.21 -25.64
CA VAL A 5 15.15 5.22 -27.09
C VAL A 5 14.61 3.94 -27.73
N SER A 6 14.84 2.77 -27.10
CA SER A 6 14.34 1.48 -27.58
C SER A 6 12.81 1.44 -27.57
N LEU A 7 12.18 1.90 -26.47
CA LEU A 7 10.74 2.00 -26.36
C LEU A 7 10.17 2.96 -27.43
N GLY A 8 10.74 4.16 -27.57
CA GLY A 8 10.32 5.12 -28.61
C GLY A 8 10.41 4.54 -30.03
N LYS A 9 11.50 3.82 -30.34
CA LYS A 9 11.65 3.14 -31.63
C LYS A 9 10.55 2.09 -31.85
N LEU A 10 10.25 1.26 -30.84
CA LEU A 10 9.19 0.25 -30.90
C LEU A 10 7.82 0.90 -31.13
N LEU A 11 7.49 1.95 -30.41
CA LEU A 11 6.21 2.64 -30.54
C LEU A 11 6.01 3.30 -31.91
N LEU A 12 7.09 3.77 -32.52
CA LEU A 12 7.05 4.35 -33.87
C LEU A 12 6.75 3.32 -34.97
N THR A 13 7.03 2.03 -34.76
CA THR A 13 6.72 0.95 -35.74
C THR A 13 5.23 0.60 -35.79
N LYS A 14 4.45 1.00 -34.78
CA LYS A 14 3.00 0.77 -34.68
C LYS A 14 2.57 -0.68 -35.03
N PRO A 15 3.10 -1.71 -34.37
CA PRO A 15 2.72 -3.09 -34.66
C PRO A 15 1.26 -3.37 -34.25
N ASP A 16 0.60 -4.36 -34.85
CA ASP A 16 -0.76 -4.77 -34.50
C ASP A 16 -0.88 -5.26 -33.05
N VAL A 17 0.20 -5.89 -32.52
CA VAL A 17 0.31 -6.38 -31.15
C VAL A 17 1.58 -5.83 -30.53
N LEU A 18 1.44 -5.15 -29.40
CA LEU A 18 2.53 -4.57 -28.62
C LEU A 18 2.72 -5.37 -27.33
N LEU A 19 3.92 -5.91 -27.12
CA LEU A 19 4.32 -6.61 -25.91
C LEU A 19 5.28 -5.76 -25.12
N LEU A 20 4.92 -5.40 -23.87
CA LEU A 20 5.71 -4.55 -22.99
C LEU A 20 5.97 -5.29 -21.67
N ASP A 21 7.25 -5.41 -21.33
CA ASP A 21 7.71 -5.97 -20.07
C ASP A 21 8.31 -4.84 -19.21
N GLU A 22 7.68 -4.59 -18.06
CA GLU A 22 8.04 -3.54 -17.11
C GLU A 22 8.36 -2.17 -17.78
N PRO A 23 7.46 -1.61 -18.61
CA PRO A 23 7.75 -0.43 -19.41
C PRO A 23 7.93 0.85 -18.59
N THR A 24 7.45 0.86 -17.34
CA THR A 24 7.55 2.01 -16.42
C THR A 24 8.89 2.06 -15.68
N ASN A 25 9.65 0.98 -15.66
CA ASN A 25 10.94 0.93 -14.97
C ASN A 25 11.92 1.97 -15.53
N HIS A 26 12.54 2.71 -14.63
CA HIS A 26 13.51 3.79 -14.94
C HIS A 26 12.94 4.98 -15.73
N LEU A 27 11.63 5.07 -15.91
CA LEU A 27 10.97 6.26 -16.45
C LEU A 27 10.64 7.23 -15.30
N ASP A 28 10.77 8.53 -15.59
CA ASP A 28 10.24 9.55 -14.70
C ASP A 28 8.72 9.69 -14.86
N MET A 29 8.07 10.35 -13.93
CA MET A 29 6.61 10.50 -13.88
C MET A 29 6.03 11.13 -15.14
N ASN A 30 6.73 12.10 -15.74
CA ASN A 30 6.30 12.76 -16.98
C ASN A 30 6.35 11.79 -18.17
N SER A 31 7.40 10.98 -18.27
CA SER A 31 7.52 9.94 -19.31
C SER A 31 6.47 8.84 -19.16
N ILE A 32 6.14 8.46 -17.92
CA ILE A 32 5.08 7.48 -17.63
C ILE A 32 3.71 8.05 -18.04
N ALA A 33 3.40 9.31 -17.68
CA ALA A 33 2.14 9.96 -18.04
C ALA A 33 1.98 10.07 -19.57
N TRP A 34 3.07 10.38 -20.28
CA TRP A 34 3.07 10.36 -21.75
C TRP A 34 2.79 8.96 -22.31
N LEU A 35 3.45 7.93 -21.76
CA LEU A 35 3.25 6.53 -22.18
C LEU A 35 1.80 6.07 -21.94
N GLU A 36 1.22 6.41 -20.80
CA GLU A 36 -0.20 6.14 -20.50
C GLU A 36 -1.11 6.71 -21.57
N THR A 37 -0.94 8.01 -21.88
CA THR A 37 -1.75 8.69 -22.90
C THR A 37 -1.59 8.06 -24.28
N TYR A 38 -0.36 7.65 -24.63
CA TYR A 38 -0.08 6.97 -25.90
C TYR A 38 -0.79 5.61 -25.97
N LEU A 39 -0.68 4.78 -24.92
CA LEU A 39 -1.26 3.44 -24.89
C LEU A 39 -2.80 3.45 -24.84
N LEU A 40 -3.40 4.41 -24.17
CA LEU A 40 -4.87 4.59 -24.17
C LEU A 40 -5.42 4.86 -25.58
N ASN A 41 -4.64 5.50 -26.44
CA ASN A 41 -5.02 5.81 -27.82
C ASN A 41 -4.43 4.83 -28.85
N TYR A 42 -3.81 3.72 -28.39
CA TYR A 42 -3.19 2.75 -29.28
C TYR A 42 -4.25 1.91 -30.00
N PRO A 43 -4.25 1.83 -31.34
CA PRO A 43 -5.30 1.13 -32.09
C PRO A 43 -5.16 -0.39 -32.08
N GLY A 44 -3.97 -0.92 -31.75
CA GLY A 44 -3.67 -2.35 -31.71
C GLY A 44 -3.89 -2.98 -30.34
N ALA A 45 -3.63 -4.28 -30.24
CA ALA A 45 -3.66 -5.00 -28.97
C ALA A 45 -2.37 -4.69 -28.16
N VAL A 46 -2.52 -4.47 -26.86
CA VAL A 46 -1.38 -4.25 -25.95
C VAL A 46 -1.41 -5.28 -24.83
N LEU A 47 -0.30 -6.00 -24.67
CA LEU A 47 -0.07 -6.91 -23.54
C LEU A 47 1.07 -6.36 -22.70
N ILE A 48 0.79 -6.13 -21.42
CA ILE A 48 1.72 -5.48 -20.49
C ILE A 48 1.97 -6.39 -19.31
N VAL A 49 3.23 -6.57 -18.96
CA VAL A 49 3.66 -7.09 -17.65
C VAL A 49 4.18 -5.90 -16.85
N SER A 50 3.60 -5.62 -15.68
CA SER A 50 4.03 -4.51 -14.84
C SER A 50 3.67 -4.71 -13.37
N HIS A 51 4.50 -4.14 -12.50
CA HIS A 51 4.28 -4.02 -11.06
C HIS A 51 3.87 -2.60 -10.64
N ASP A 52 3.62 -1.70 -11.61
CA ASP A 52 3.09 -0.36 -11.37
C ASP A 52 1.56 -0.38 -11.33
N ARG A 53 0.99 -0.44 -10.12
CA ARG A 53 -0.47 -0.52 -9.90
C ARG A 53 -1.22 0.70 -10.45
N TYR A 54 -0.62 1.89 -10.35
CA TYR A 54 -1.21 3.13 -10.85
C TYR A 54 -1.30 3.14 -12.38
N PHE A 55 -0.22 2.72 -13.03
CA PHE A 55 -0.15 2.56 -14.48
C PHE A 55 -1.16 1.53 -14.99
N LEU A 56 -1.20 0.33 -14.37
CA LEU A 56 -2.16 -0.71 -14.71
C LEU A 56 -3.60 -0.23 -14.52
N ASN A 57 -3.87 0.51 -13.46
CA ASN A 57 -5.22 1.01 -13.17
C ASN A 57 -5.73 1.97 -14.25
N ARG A 58 -4.85 2.75 -14.88
CA ARG A 58 -5.20 3.69 -15.94
C ARG A 58 -5.30 3.08 -17.32
N VAL A 59 -4.43 2.13 -17.65
CA VAL A 59 -4.22 1.69 -19.04
C VAL A 59 -4.96 0.39 -19.34
N VAL A 60 -5.07 -0.55 -18.37
CA VAL A 60 -5.61 -1.88 -18.67
C VAL A 60 -7.12 -1.97 -18.51
N THR A 61 -7.74 -2.77 -19.39
CA THR A 61 -9.17 -3.10 -19.35
C THR A 61 -9.43 -4.55 -18.95
N LYS A 62 -8.36 -5.36 -18.85
CA LYS A 62 -8.39 -6.77 -18.53
C LYS A 62 -7.09 -7.17 -17.84
N VAL A 63 -7.18 -7.90 -16.73
CA VAL A 63 -6.03 -8.42 -16.01
C VAL A 63 -5.97 -9.94 -16.17
N ILE A 64 -4.78 -10.47 -16.48
CA ILE A 64 -4.50 -11.89 -16.52
C ILE A 64 -3.48 -12.18 -15.43
N GLU A 65 -3.87 -12.96 -14.44
CA GLU A 65 -3.02 -13.39 -13.34
C GLU A 65 -2.49 -14.79 -13.62
N VAL A 66 -1.19 -14.95 -13.41
CA VAL A 66 -0.50 -16.25 -13.48
C VAL A 66 -0.13 -16.65 -12.05
N GLU A 67 -0.83 -17.62 -11.48
CA GLU A 67 -0.58 -18.10 -10.12
C GLU A 67 -0.53 -19.63 -10.11
N GLN A 68 0.52 -20.21 -9.53
CA GLN A 68 0.72 -21.66 -9.40
C GLN A 68 0.52 -22.43 -10.72
N GLY A 69 0.96 -21.87 -11.85
CA GLY A 69 0.81 -22.46 -13.17
C GLY A 69 -0.60 -22.40 -13.76
N GLN A 70 -1.51 -21.71 -13.11
CA GLN A 70 -2.87 -21.46 -13.61
C GLN A 70 -3.03 -20.01 -14.07
N LEU A 71 -3.90 -19.80 -15.05
CA LEU A 71 -4.25 -18.49 -15.58
C LEU A 71 -5.65 -18.11 -15.12
N HIS A 72 -5.75 -17.00 -14.42
CA HIS A 72 -7.02 -16.41 -14.04
C HIS A 72 -7.23 -15.07 -14.75
N THR A 73 -8.40 -14.90 -15.35
CA THR A 73 -8.74 -13.71 -16.12
C THR A 73 -9.81 -12.89 -15.42
N TYR A 74 -9.53 -11.59 -15.26
CA TYR A 74 -10.44 -10.63 -14.63
C TYR A 74 -10.73 -9.48 -15.60
N MET A 75 -12.00 -9.18 -15.82
CA MET A 75 -12.40 -8.01 -16.59
C MET A 75 -12.39 -6.78 -15.69
N GLY A 76 -11.86 -5.68 -16.21
CA GLY A 76 -11.70 -4.40 -15.50
C GLY A 76 -10.24 -4.00 -15.34
N ASN A 77 -10.01 -2.92 -14.61
CA ASN A 77 -8.68 -2.41 -14.30
C ASN A 77 -8.05 -3.13 -13.09
N TYR A 78 -6.89 -2.65 -12.64
CA TYR A 78 -6.19 -3.27 -11.50
C TYR A 78 -7.00 -3.19 -10.19
N SER A 79 -7.70 -2.09 -9.92
CA SER A 79 -8.55 -1.97 -8.72
C SER A 79 -9.70 -2.96 -8.71
N ASP A 80 -10.36 -3.14 -9.86
CA ASP A 80 -11.42 -4.14 -10.03
C ASP A 80 -10.91 -5.57 -9.81
N PHE A 81 -9.69 -5.84 -10.31
CA PHE A 81 -9.00 -7.11 -10.09
C PHE A 81 -8.73 -7.36 -8.62
N ALA A 82 -8.16 -6.38 -7.90
CA ALA A 82 -7.80 -6.51 -6.49
C ALA A 82 -9.04 -6.84 -5.63
N VAL A 83 -10.15 -6.13 -5.85
CA VAL A 83 -11.41 -6.40 -5.14
C VAL A 83 -11.96 -7.80 -5.44
N LYS A 84 -11.98 -8.19 -6.72
CA LYS A 84 -12.47 -9.52 -7.13
C LYS A 84 -11.60 -10.65 -6.60
N LYS A 85 -10.27 -10.46 -6.60
CA LYS A 85 -9.32 -11.44 -6.05
C LYS A 85 -9.55 -11.65 -4.56
N GLU A 86 -9.73 -10.57 -3.78
CA GLU A 86 -9.98 -10.67 -2.34
C GLU A 86 -11.31 -11.37 -2.05
N GLN A 87 -12.39 -11.04 -2.75
CA GLN A 87 -13.69 -11.72 -2.63
C GLN A 87 -13.58 -13.23 -2.92
N LEU A 88 -12.86 -13.62 -3.97
CA LEU A 88 -12.63 -15.02 -4.30
C LEU A 88 -11.80 -15.74 -3.24
N ARG A 89 -10.79 -15.06 -2.68
CA ARG A 89 -9.95 -15.59 -1.60
C ARG A 89 -10.77 -15.83 -0.33
N GLU A 90 -11.58 -14.86 0.08
CA GLU A 90 -12.48 -15.00 1.22
C GLU A 90 -13.49 -16.14 1.02
N ALA A 91 -14.06 -16.25 -0.18
CA ALA A 91 -14.98 -17.33 -0.51
C ALA A 91 -14.31 -18.70 -0.41
N ARG A 92 -13.10 -18.87 -0.97
CA ARG A 92 -12.32 -20.11 -0.89
C ARG A 92 -11.92 -20.44 0.55
N LEU A 93 -11.52 -19.44 1.35
CA LEU A 93 -11.19 -19.64 2.76
C LEU A 93 -12.41 -20.12 3.55
N LYS A 94 -13.57 -19.51 3.30
CA LYS A 94 -14.83 -19.92 3.92
C LYS A 94 -15.22 -21.35 3.53
N GLU A 95 -15.07 -21.71 2.27
CA GLU A 95 -15.31 -23.05 1.76
C GLU A 95 -14.38 -24.08 2.44
N TYR A 96 -13.07 -23.80 2.51
CA TYR A 96 -12.08 -24.62 3.18
C TYR A 96 -12.44 -24.83 4.68
N LEU A 97 -12.75 -23.74 5.40
CA LEU A 97 -13.11 -23.82 6.82
C LEU A 97 -14.40 -24.63 7.05
N ASN A 98 -15.38 -24.48 6.18
CA ASN A 98 -16.62 -25.26 6.24
C ASN A 98 -16.34 -26.74 5.99
N GLN A 99 -15.54 -27.06 4.97
CA GLN A 99 -15.14 -28.44 4.70
C GLN A 99 -14.37 -29.07 5.87
N GLN A 100 -13.43 -28.33 6.47
CA GLN A 100 -12.68 -28.80 7.66
C GLN A 100 -13.59 -29.08 8.85
N ARG A 101 -14.63 -28.23 9.08
CA ARG A 101 -15.63 -28.47 10.12
C ARG A 101 -16.43 -29.72 9.83
N GLU A 102 -16.84 -29.94 8.58
CA GLU A 102 -17.59 -31.12 8.17
C GLU A 102 -16.75 -32.39 8.33
N ILE A 103 -15.49 -32.38 7.89
CA ILE A 103 -14.55 -33.50 8.07
C ILE A 103 -14.45 -33.87 9.56
N LYS A 104 -14.13 -32.91 10.44
CA LYS A 104 -14.04 -33.13 11.89
C LYS A 104 -15.34 -33.67 12.49
N HIS A 105 -16.48 -33.16 12.02
CA HIS A 105 -17.78 -33.66 12.47
C HIS A 105 -18.00 -35.13 12.06
N GLN A 106 -17.69 -35.47 10.81
CA GLN A 106 -17.83 -36.85 10.31
C GLN A 106 -16.86 -37.81 11.01
N GLU A 107 -15.61 -37.39 11.25
CA GLU A 107 -14.63 -38.16 12.03
C GLU A 107 -15.14 -38.47 13.47
N ALA A 108 -15.66 -37.47 14.16
CA ALA A 108 -16.25 -37.65 15.50
C ALA A 108 -17.45 -38.61 15.47
N VAL A 109 -18.31 -38.54 14.45
CA VAL A 109 -19.44 -39.47 14.28
C VAL A 109 -18.94 -40.89 14.01
N ILE A 110 -17.91 -41.07 13.17
CA ILE A 110 -17.29 -42.36 12.86
C ILE A 110 -16.72 -42.97 14.13
N GLU A 111 -15.96 -42.21 14.91
CA GLU A 111 -15.38 -42.68 16.19
C GLU A 111 -16.47 -43.12 17.14
N LYS A 112 -17.55 -42.33 17.30
CA LYS A 112 -18.70 -42.67 18.14
C LYS A 112 -19.44 -43.94 17.66
N LEU A 113 -19.59 -44.13 16.33
CA LEU A 113 -20.20 -45.35 15.79
C LEU A 113 -19.33 -46.58 16.03
N ARG A 114 -18.01 -46.46 15.96
CA ARG A 114 -17.05 -47.54 16.30
C ARG A 114 -17.07 -47.88 17.77
N SER A 115 -17.20 -46.90 18.68
CA SER A 115 -17.27 -47.15 20.14
C SER A 115 -18.46 -48.00 20.58
N PHE A 116 -19.56 -48.01 19.81
CA PHE A 116 -20.74 -48.86 20.10
C PHE A 116 -20.50 -50.35 19.83
N ASN A 117 -19.42 -50.72 19.16
CA ASN A 117 -18.98 -52.13 18.89
C ASN A 117 -20.08 -53.08 18.41
N ARG A 118 -21.08 -52.59 17.65
CA ARG A 118 -22.16 -53.37 17.05
C ARG A 118 -21.93 -53.46 15.53
N GLU A 119 -22.16 -54.65 14.95
CA GLU A 119 -21.94 -54.88 13.52
C GLU A 119 -22.60 -53.86 12.60
N LYS A 120 -23.84 -53.44 12.87
CA LYS A 120 -24.56 -52.41 12.13
C LYS A 120 -23.91 -51.03 12.27
N SER A 121 -23.34 -50.72 13.46
CA SER A 121 -22.66 -49.42 13.70
C SER A 121 -21.33 -49.37 12.99
N ILE A 122 -20.59 -50.50 12.94
CA ILE A 122 -19.32 -50.62 12.21
C ILE A 122 -19.53 -50.43 10.71
N LYS A 123 -20.55 -51.12 10.10
CA LYS A 123 -20.86 -50.94 8.67
C LYS A 123 -21.25 -49.51 8.32
N ARG A 124 -21.93 -48.78 9.22
CA ARG A 124 -22.24 -47.36 9.03
C ARG A 124 -20.99 -46.49 9.14
N ALA A 125 -20.07 -46.77 10.02
CA ALA A 125 -18.78 -46.07 10.16
C ALA A 125 -17.95 -46.26 8.87
N GLU A 126 -17.80 -47.49 8.34
CA GLU A 126 -17.09 -47.80 7.10
C GLU A 126 -17.72 -47.08 5.88
N SER A 127 -19.05 -46.98 5.84
CA SER A 127 -19.73 -46.27 4.75
C SER A 127 -19.42 -44.77 4.78
N ARG A 128 -19.32 -44.13 5.98
CA ARG A 128 -18.97 -42.74 6.13
C ARG A 128 -17.49 -42.49 5.85
N GLU A 129 -16.59 -43.37 6.23
CA GLU A 129 -15.18 -43.30 5.83
C GLU A 129 -15.02 -43.31 4.32
N LYS A 130 -15.67 -44.24 3.63
CA LYS A 130 -15.64 -44.26 2.15
C LYS A 130 -16.23 -43.00 1.52
N MET A 131 -17.12 -42.30 2.21
CA MET A 131 -17.63 -41.01 1.76
C MET A 131 -16.61 -39.90 1.95
N LEU A 132 -15.90 -39.89 3.11
CA LEU A 132 -14.79 -38.95 3.36
C LEU A 132 -13.63 -39.15 2.38
N ASP A 133 -13.24 -40.41 2.10
CA ASP A 133 -12.16 -40.75 1.17
C ASP A 133 -12.46 -40.32 -0.27
N LYS A 134 -13.73 -40.19 -0.65
CA LYS A 134 -14.17 -39.73 -1.97
C LYS A 134 -14.36 -38.22 -2.04
N MET A 135 -14.26 -37.51 -0.90
CA MET A 135 -14.42 -36.05 -0.89
C MET A 135 -13.21 -35.38 -1.52
N THR A 136 -13.43 -34.56 -2.53
CA THR A 136 -12.39 -33.69 -3.08
C THR A 136 -12.01 -32.66 -2.02
N LEU A 137 -10.77 -32.74 -1.57
CA LEU A 137 -10.26 -31.78 -0.57
C LEU A 137 -10.04 -30.43 -1.26
N VAL A 138 -10.52 -29.38 -0.62
CA VAL A 138 -10.23 -28.00 -1.00
C VAL A 138 -8.86 -27.66 -0.42
N ASP A 139 -7.92 -27.27 -1.26
CA ASP A 139 -6.60 -26.84 -0.81
C ASP A 139 -6.72 -25.57 0.06
N LYS A 140 -5.96 -25.56 1.15
CA LYS A 140 -5.90 -24.38 2.01
C LYS A 140 -5.37 -23.21 1.17
N PRO A 141 -6.14 -22.09 1.04
CA PRO A 141 -5.61 -20.90 0.39
C PRO A 141 -4.30 -20.49 1.07
N MET A 142 -3.30 -20.08 0.29
CA MET A 142 -2.07 -19.54 0.87
C MET A 142 -2.43 -18.37 1.80
N GLU A 143 -2.20 -18.54 3.09
CA GLU A 143 -2.20 -17.44 4.03
C GLU A 143 -0.95 -16.60 3.73
N ILE A 144 -1.11 -15.51 3.02
CA ILE A 144 -0.17 -14.41 3.20
C ILE A 144 -0.45 -13.97 4.62
N ASN A 145 0.46 -14.27 5.54
CA ASN A 145 0.33 -13.89 6.94
C ASN A 145 0.40 -12.37 7.01
N THR A 146 -0.74 -11.74 6.72
CA THR A 146 -0.92 -10.28 6.79
C THR A 146 -0.97 -9.79 8.24
N ASP A 147 -1.08 -10.70 9.19
CA ASP A 147 -1.24 -10.40 10.63
C ASP A 147 0.10 -10.30 11.40
N ILE A 148 1.23 -10.38 10.71
CA ILE A 148 2.52 -10.08 11.36
C ILE A 148 2.62 -8.55 11.45
N HIS A 149 2.04 -7.99 12.51
CA HIS A 149 2.28 -6.59 12.89
C HIS A 149 3.73 -6.46 13.37
N LEU A 150 4.59 -6.00 12.47
CA LEU A 150 5.92 -5.55 12.83
C LEU A 150 5.76 -4.23 13.58
N LYS A 151 5.88 -4.24 14.91
CA LYS A 151 6.06 -2.99 15.65
C LYS A 151 7.48 -2.49 15.41
N LEU A 152 7.60 -1.61 14.43
CA LEU A 152 8.84 -0.92 14.11
C LEU A 152 8.91 0.35 14.95
N GLU A 153 9.40 0.22 16.16
CA GLU A 153 9.62 1.36 17.04
C GLU A 153 11.11 1.72 17.05
N PRO A 154 11.48 2.98 16.75
CA PRO A 154 12.86 3.40 16.86
C PRO A 154 13.34 3.26 18.31
N SER A 155 14.56 2.80 18.52
CA SER A 155 15.13 2.56 19.86
C SER A 155 15.22 3.83 20.71
N ARG A 156 15.31 5.00 20.06
CA ARG A 156 15.33 6.32 20.70
C ARG A 156 14.44 7.29 19.95
N VAL A 157 13.75 8.13 20.69
CA VAL A 157 12.93 9.20 20.13
C VAL A 157 13.88 10.38 19.78
N SER A 158 13.83 10.83 18.50
CA SER A 158 14.56 12.02 18.05
C SER A 158 13.98 13.31 18.65
N GLY A 159 14.73 14.41 18.59
CA GLY A 159 14.19 15.74 18.80
C GLY A 159 13.05 16.07 17.84
N ASN A 160 12.31 17.17 18.05
CA ASN A 160 11.24 17.58 17.15
C ASN A 160 11.75 18.02 15.77
N ASP A 161 12.92 18.66 15.75
CA ASP A 161 13.61 19.04 14.52
C ASP A 161 14.57 17.88 14.17
N VAL A 162 14.35 17.22 13.05
CA VAL A 162 15.13 16.05 12.62
C VAL A 162 16.23 16.45 11.66
N LEU A 163 15.90 17.29 10.67
CA LEU A 163 16.86 17.78 9.68
C LEU A 163 16.55 19.24 9.34
N SER A 164 17.58 20.08 9.27
CA SER A 164 17.50 21.44 8.73
C SER A 164 18.56 21.61 7.64
N VAL A 165 18.13 21.93 6.44
CA VAL A 165 18.96 22.18 5.25
C VAL A 165 18.87 23.67 4.92
N LYS A 166 20.02 24.33 4.70
CA LYS A 166 20.12 25.77 4.44
C LYS A 166 21.04 26.04 3.26
N GLY A 167 20.50 26.64 2.21
CA GLY A 167 21.25 27.15 1.07
C GLY A 167 22.05 26.09 0.30
N LEU A 168 21.61 24.82 0.32
CA LEU A 168 22.38 23.72 -0.25
C LEU A 168 22.39 23.78 -1.78
N SER A 169 23.60 23.69 -2.37
CA SER A 169 23.77 23.70 -3.82
C SER A 169 24.74 22.61 -4.27
N LYS A 170 24.47 22.02 -5.44
CA LYS A 170 25.33 21.02 -6.06
C LYS A 170 25.29 21.10 -7.59
N ALA A 171 26.47 21.07 -8.19
CA ALA A 171 26.62 21.00 -9.65
C ALA A 171 27.68 19.94 -10.01
N PHE A 172 27.51 19.32 -11.16
CA PHE A 172 28.53 18.54 -11.86
C PHE A 172 28.69 19.14 -13.25
N PRO A 173 29.73 19.91 -13.50
CA PRO A 173 29.89 20.62 -14.77
C PRO A 173 29.74 19.69 -16.00
N PRO A 174 28.94 20.08 -17.01
CA PRO A 174 28.31 21.38 -17.19
C PRO A 174 26.90 21.52 -16.55
N GLN A 175 26.41 20.53 -15.79
CA GLN A 175 25.05 20.49 -15.26
C GLN A 175 24.97 20.94 -13.80
N THR A 176 24.08 21.93 -13.52
CA THR A 176 23.67 22.29 -12.17
C THR A 176 22.47 21.42 -11.78
N LEU A 177 22.54 20.74 -10.65
CA LEU A 177 21.47 19.88 -10.17
C LEU A 177 20.44 20.68 -9.37
N PHE A 178 20.90 21.41 -8.35
CA PHE A 178 20.07 22.29 -7.54
C PHE A 178 20.87 23.43 -6.95
N THR A 179 20.18 24.54 -6.67
CA THR A 179 20.80 25.77 -6.16
C THR A 179 19.97 26.34 -5.02
N ASP A 180 20.65 26.71 -3.92
CA ASP A 180 20.07 27.40 -2.77
C ASP A 180 18.80 26.72 -2.18
N ILE A 181 18.79 25.38 -2.13
CA ILE A 181 17.64 24.66 -1.58
C ILE A 181 17.68 24.72 -0.05
N SER A 182 16.52 25.02 0.55
CA SER A 182 16.35 25.11 1.99
C SER A 182 15.03 24.46 2.39
N PHE A 183 15.09 23.55 3.37
CA PHE A 183 13.89 22.91 3.92
C PHE A 183 14.18 22.30 5.30
N GLU A 184 13.13 22.06 6.05
CA GLU A 184 13.20 21.43 7.36
C GLU A 184 12.32 20.18 7.41
N ILE A 185 12.75 19.21 8.20
CA ILE A 185 12.02 17.96 8.47
C ILE A 185 11.77 17.85 9.96
N LYS A 186 10.51 17.63 10.32
CA LYS A 186 10.07 17.42 11.70
C LYS A 186 9.88 15.92 11.97
N ARG A 187 9.91 15.57 13.25
CA ARG A 187 9.69 14.19 13.69
C ARG A 187 8.32 13.66 13.24
N GLY A 188 8.31 12.44 12.73
CA GLY A 188 7.09 11.74 12.30
C GLY A 188 6.58 12.18 10.91
N GLU A 189 7.31 13.06 10.20
CA GLU A 189 6.97 13.35 8.80
C GLU A 189 7.46 12.23 7.89
N HIS A 190 6.61 11.85 6.92
CA HIS A 190 6.95 10.97 5.82
C HIS A 190 7.02 11.79 4.54
N ILE A 191 8.22 12.04 4.05
CA ILE A 191 8.48 13.00 2.97
C ILE A 191 8.95 12.26 1.73
N ALA A 192 8.20 12.44 0.63
CA ALA A 192 8.59 11.97 -0.69
C ALA A 192 9.30 13.08 -1.47
N ILE A 193 10.46 12.78 -2.03
CA ILE A 193 11.14 13.64 -3.02
C ILE A 193 10.79 13.12 -4.41
N ILE A 194 10.20 13.98 -5.23
CA ILE A 194 9.86 13.71 -6.62
C ILE A 194 10.56 14.70 -7.57
N GLY A 195 10.56 14.39 -8.85
CA GLY A 195 11.16 15.24 -9.90
C GLY A 195 11.69 14.39 -11.05
N ASP A 196 12.08 15.04 -12.14
CA ASP A 196 12.58 14.37 -13.34
C ASP A 196 13.87 13.58 -13.09
N ASN A 197 14.19 12.65 -13.98
CA ASN A 197 15.44 11.91 -13.90
C ASN A 197 16.63 12.83 -14.19
N GLY A 198 17.66 12.72 -13.35
CA GLY A 198 18.88 13.52 -13.48
C GLY A 198 18.82 14.89 -12.81
N THR A 199 17.74 15.21 -12.07
CA THR A 199 17.64 16.49 -11.32
C THR A 199 18.48 16.49 -10.03
N GLY A 200 19.01 15.34 -9.59
CA GLY A 200 19.89 15.28 -8.42
C GLY A 200 19.25 14.72 -7.15
N LYS A 201 18.10 14.05 -7.23
CA LYS A 201 17.43 13.44 -6.07
C LYS A 201 18.32 12.50 -5.28
N THR A 202 18.88 11.48 -5.92
CA THR A 202 19.86 10.55 -5.32
C THR A 202 21.12 11.29 -4.81
N THR A 203 21.59 12.31 -5.52
CA THR A 203 22.73 13.12 -5.09
C THR A 203 22.45 13.85 -3.79
N LEU A 204 21.25 14.38 -3.63
CA LEU A 204 20.82 15.00 -2.37
C LEU A 204 20.83 13.99 -1.22
N LEU A 205 20.25 12.79 -1.42
CA LEU A 205 20.28 11.74 -0.38
C LEU A 205 21.72 11.35 -0.02
N LYS A 206 22.62 11.25 -1.01
CA LYS A 206 24.05 10.97 -0.78
C LYS A 206 24.76 12.09 -0.02
N ILE A 207 24.37 13.36 -0.23
CA ILE A 207 24.91 14.50 0.54
C ILE A 207 24.42 14.42 2.00
N LEU A 208 23.14 14.17 2.25
CA LEU A 208 22.57 14.04 3.59
C LEU A 208 23.16 12.88 4.38
N ASN A 209 23.65 11.85 3.69
CA ASN A 209 24.38 10.71 4.28
C ASN A 209 25.92 10.92 4.34
N ASN A 210 26.42 12.14 4.05
CA ASN A 210 27.85 12.45 4.02
C ASN A 210 28.71 11.61 3.06
N VAL A 211 28.08 10.99 2.04
CA VAL A 211 28.78 10.25 0.99
C VAL A 211 29.41 11.21 -0.04
N ILE A 212 28.71 12.31 -0.33
CA ILE A 212 29.15 13.34 -1.27
C ILE A 212 29.08 14.69 -0.56
N GLN A 213 30.05 15.58 -0.81
CA GLN A 213 30.02 16.94 -0.29
C GLN A 213 29.19 17.88 -1.16
N ALA A 214 28.46 18.80 -0.54
CA ALA A 214 27.81 19.91 -1.22
C ALA A 214 28.84 20.93 -1.70
N ASP A 215 28.50 21.72 -2.74
CA ASP A 215 29.35 22.79 -3.22
C ASP A 215 29.17 24.06 -2.37
N SER A 216 27.96 24.31 -1.87
CA SER A 216 27.66 25.39 -0.90
C SER A 216 26.46 25.00 -0.03
N GLY A 217 26.29 25.79 1.05
CA GLY A 217 25.26 25.53 2.04
C GLY A 217 25.68 24.48 3.08
N SER A 218 24.76 24.14 3.96
CA SER A 218 24.97 23.17 5.03
C SER A 218 23.67 22.50 5.45
N PHE A 219 23.79 21.37 6.11
CA PHE A 219 22.66 20.76 6.81
C PHE A 219 23.06 20.40 8.24
N THR A 220 22.06 20.36 9.11
CA THR A 220 22.24 19.97 10.51
C THR A 220 21.20 18.93 10.90
N LEU A 221 21.65 17.89 11.59
CA LEU A 221 20.78 16.88 12.19
C LEU A 221 20.36 17.35 13.58
N GLY A 222 19.12 17.03 13.94
CA GLY A 222 18.59 17.29 15.27
C GLY A 222 19.20 16.42 16.37
N ALA A 223 18.81 16.68 17.62
CA ALA A 223 19.27 15.88 18.75
C ALA A 223 18.77 14.44 18.67
N ASN A 224 19.67 13.50 18.99
CA ASN A 224 19.40 12.05 19.00
C ASN A 224 18.87 11.48 17.65
N VAL A 225 19.25 12.09 16.52
CA VAL A 225 18.90 11.57 15.19
C VAL A 225 19.91 10.50 14.79
N GLU A 226 19.39 9.29 14.52
CA GLU A 226 20.15 8.17 13.97
C GLU A 226 19.61 7.84 12.58
N ILE A 227 20.46 7.96 11.54
CA ILE A 227 20.08 7.75 10.15
C ILE A 227 20.21 6.28 9.78
N GLY A 228 19.17 5.71 9.18
CA GLY A 228 19.21 4.46 8.44
C GLY A 228 19.11 4.75 6.93
N TYR A 229 20.10 4.35 6.16
CA TYR A 229 20.15 4.61 4.73
C TYR A 229 19.95 3.33 3.91
N TYR A 230 18.99 3.36 2.99
CA TYR A 230 18.78 2.33 2.00
C TYR A 230 19.22 2.83 0.62
N ASP A 231 20.27 2.20 0.08
CA ASP A 231 20.79 2.49 -1.26
C ASP A 231 20.23 1.49 -2.30
N GLN A 232 19.93 1.98 -3.47
CA GLN A 232 19.43 1.20 -4.60
C GLN A 232 20.35 0.03 -5.00
N GLU A 233 21.66 0.14 -4.78
CA GLU A 233 22.65 -0.86 -5.20
C GLU A 233 22.87 -1.99 -4.18
N HIS A 234 22.16 -2.00 -3.04
CA HIS A 234 22.22 -3.04 -1.98
C HIS A 234 23.63 -3.44 -1.55
N HIS A 235 24.58 -2.51 -1.51
CA HIS A 235 25.99 -2.74 -1.18
C HIS A 235 26.25 -3.27 0.24
N VAL A 236 25.23 -3.42 1.06
CA VAL A 236 25.35 -3.75 2.49
C VAL A 236 25.20 -5.25 2.76
N LEU A 237 24.89 -6.08 1.74
CA LEU A 237 24.66 -7.50 1.93
C LEU A 237 25.89 -8.36 1.60
N HIS A 238 26.18 -9.36 2.45
CA HIS A 238 27.24 -10.32 2.25
C HIS A 238 26.75 -11.50 1.42
N MET A 239 27.22 -11.64 0.19
CA MET A 239 26.72 -12.62 -0.78
C MET A 239 27.00 -14.07 -0.41
N ASP A 240 27.97 -14.31 0.44
CA ASP A 240 28.43 -15.61 0.94
C ASP A 240 27.68 -16.09 2.19
N LYS A 241 26.85 -15.27 2.79
CA LYS A 241 26.01 -15.63 3.95
C LYS A 241 24.62 -16.07 3.55
N THR A 242 23.99 -16.84 4.42
CA THR A 242 22.54 -17.10 4.34
C THR A 242 21.76 -15.88 4.81
N ILE A 243 20.48 -15.79 4.43
CA ILE A 243 19.59 -14.70 4.88
C ILE A 243 19.54 -14.65 6.41
N PHE A 244 19.48 -15.82 7.05
CA PHE A 244 19.42 -15.92 8.51
C PHE A 244 20.73 -15.43 9.17
N GLU A 245 21.89 -15.85 8.66
CA GLU A 245 23.20 -15.43 9.17
C GLU A 245 23.43 -13.93 9.00
N GLU A 246 23.03 -13.37 7.86
CA GLU A 246 23.13 -11.92 7.61
C GLU A 246 22.41 -11.09 8.65
N ILE A 247 21.21 -11.51 9.07
CA ILE A 247 20.44 -10.79 10.11
C ILE A 247 21.00 -11.13 11.51
N SER A 248 21.32 -12.39 11.78
CA SER A 248 21.78 -12.83 13.10
C SER A 248 23.11 -12.20 13.50
N ASP A 249 24.04 -12.05 12.55
CA ASP A 249 25.36 -11.48 12.81
C ASP A 249 25.30 -9.97 13.10
N ASP A 250 24.41 -9.24 12.41
CA ASP A 250 24.24 -7.80 12.62
C ASP A 250 23.40 -7.47 13.86
N TYR A 251 22.49 -8.37 14.24
CA TYR A 251 21.57 -8.19 15.37
C TYR A 251 21.65 -9.33 16.38
N PRO A 252 22.79 -9.53 17.06
CA PRO A 252 23.03 -10.67 17.96
C PRO A 252 22.13 -10.68 19.21
N THR A 253 21.44 -9.59 19.49
CA THR A 253 20.48 -9.48 20.60
C THR A 253 19.11 -10.08 20.28
N LEU A 254 18.81 -10.33 19.00
CA LEU A 254 17.56 -10.92 18.57
C LEU A 254 17.56 -12.44 18.77
N THR A 255 16.44 -12.96 19.22
CA THR A 255 16.23 -14.41 19.28
C THR A 255 15.96 -14.98 17.87
N ASN A 256 16.27 -16.27 17.67
CA ASN A 256 16.00 -16.97 16.42
C ASN A 256 14.51 -16.85 15.99
N THR A 257 13.60 -16.83 16.96
CA THR A 257 12.16 -16.67 16.70
C THR A 257 11.85 -15.27 16.18
N GLN A 258 12.45 -14.22 16.76
CA GLN A 258 12.26 -12.84 16.28
C GLN A 258 12.81 -12.64 14.87
N ILE A 259 13.99 -13.19 14.58
CA ILE A 259 14.59 -13.16 13.23
C ILE A 259 13.69 -13.85 12.23
N ARG A 260 13.21 -15.07 12.54
CA ARG A 260 12.30 -15.82 11.65
C ARG A 260 10.96 -15.11 11.44
N ASN A 261 10.39 -14.50 12.48
CA ASN A 261 9.15 -13.73 12.37
C ASN A 261 9.34 -12.50 11.49
N MET A 262 10.47 -11.78 11.64
CA MET A 262 10.81 -10.66 10.79
C MET A 262 10.96 -11.10 9.33
N LEU A 263 11.74 -12.15 9.06
CA LEU A 263 11.96 -12.68 7.72
C LEU A 263 10.65 -13.19 7.10
N ALA A 264 9.77 -13.82 7.89
CA ALA A 264 8.45 -14.25 7.44
C ALA A 264 7.55 -13.07 7.01
N ALA A 265 7.65 -11.92 7.70
CA ALA A 265 6.96 -10.69 7.29
C ALA A 265 7.42 -10.18 5.92
N PHE A 266 8.67 -10.45 5.54
CA PHE A 266 9.24 -10.16 4.23
C PHE A 266 9.15 -11.36 3.27
N LEU A 267 8.25 -12.32 3.53
CA LEU A 267 7.96 -13.51 2.71
C LEU A 267 9.11 -14.54 2.63
N PHE A 268 10.02 -14.57 3.59
CA PHE A 268 10.99 -15.65 3.72
C PHE A 268 10.52 -16.62 4.78
N THR A 269 9.96 -17.76 4.37
CA THR A 269 9.36 -18.75 5.27
C THR A 269 10.05 -20.10 5.18
N GLY A 270 9.94 -20.92 6.23
CA GLY A 270 10.49 -22.27 6.26
C GLY A 270 11.99 -22.31 5.99
N ASP A 271 12.40 -23.02 4.95
CA ASP A 271 13.80 -23.21 4.56
C ASP A 271 14.36 -22.06 3.71
N ASP A 272 13.53 -21.16 3.23
CA ASP A 272 13.97 -20.00 2.45
C ASP A 272 14.97 -19.13 3.22
N VAL A 273 14.86 -19.05 4.54
CA VAL A 273 15.77 -18.27 5.39
C VAL A 273 17.23 -18.76 5.34
N PHE A 274 17.46 -19.98 4.86
CA PHE A 274 18.80 -20.59 4.73
C PHE A 274 19.38 -20.49 3.32
N LYS A 275 18.67 -19.86 2.37
CA LYS A 275 19.21 -19.57 1.04
C LYS A 275 20.37 -18.59 1.15
N LEU A 276 21.39 -18.78 0.31
CA LEU A 276 22.50 -17.84 0.19
C LEU A 276 22.00 -16.53 -0.45
N ILE A 277 22.48 -15.42 0.04
CA ILE A 277 22.12 -14.09 -0.50
C ILE A 277 22.56 -13.95 -1.96
N GLY A 278 23.68 -14.60 -2.32
CA GLY A 278 24.17 -14.63 -3.69
C GLY A 278 23.21 -15.28 -4.69
N ASP A 279 22.41 -16.25 -4.24
CA ASP A 279 21.46 -17.01 -5.08
C ASP A 279 20.10 -16.32 -5.23
N LEU A 280 19.87 -15.23 -4.47
CA LEU A 280 18.61 -14.49 -4.49
C LEU A 280 18.46 -13.63 -5.76
N SER A 281 17.23 -13.46 -6.20
CA SER A 281 16.87 -12.44 -7.19
C SER A 281 17.09 -11.04 -6.66
N GLY A 282 17.13 -10.02 -7.55
CA GLY A 282 17.27 -8.62 -7.15
C GLY A 282 16.17 -8.17 -6.18
N GLY A 283 14.93 -8.59 -6.42
CA GLY A 283 13.79 -8.28 -5.53
C GLY A 283 13.88 -8.96 -4.17
N GLU A 284 14.36 -10.21 -4.11
CA GLU A 284 14.58 -10.91 -2.83
C GLU A 284 15.70 -10.24 -2.02
N ARG A 285 16.82 -9.87 -2.66
CA ARG A 285 17.89 -9.10 -2.00
C ARG A 285 17.38 -7.75 -1.47
N GLY A 286 16.54 -7.06 -2.24
CA GLY A 286 15.88 -5.83 -1.79
C GLY A 286 15.05 -6.05 -0.53
N ARG A 287 14.27 -7.13 -0.45
CA ARG A 287 13.50 -7.48 0.77
C ARG A 287 14.38 -7.78 1.98
N VAL A 288 15.49 -8.50 1.80
CA VAL A 288 16.46 -8.77 2.89
C VAL A 288 17.08 -7.46 3.38
N SER A 289 17.51 -6.58 2.47
CA SER A 289 18.08 -5.28 2.81
C SER A 289 17.07 -4.38 3.54
N LEU A 290 15.80 -4.39 3.14
CA LEU A 290 14.74 -3.69 3.84
C LEU A 290 14.47 -4.28 5.23
N ALA A 291 14.42 -5.61 5.36
CA ALA A 291 14.27 -6.27 6.66
C ALA A 291 15.41 -5.89 7.61
N LYS A 292 16.65 -5.85 7.11
CA LYS A 292 17.83 -5.42 7.86
C LYS A 292 17.73 -3.95 8.29
N LEU A 293 17.30 -3.07 7.39
CA LEU A 293 17.11 -1.65 7.72
C LEU A 293 16.03 -1.45 8.80
N MET A 294 14.93 -2.20 8.70
CA MET A 294 13.83 -2.12 9.67
C MET A 294 14.22 -2.62 11.08
N LEU A 295 15.21 -3.50 11.18
CA LEU A 295 15.77 -3.94 12.46
C LEU A 295 16.77 -2.95 13.03
N SER A 296 17.20 -1.96 12.25
CA SER A 296 18.14 -0.94 12.72
C SER A 296 17.52 -0.05 13.80
N ASN A 297 18.35 0.52 14.65
CA ASN A 297 17.90 1.45 15.68
C ASN A 297 17.58 2.85 15.14
N ALA A 298 17.63 3.02 13.83
CA ALA A 298 17.41 4.30 13.17
C ALA A 298 16.04 4.89 13.52
N ASN A 299 16.00 6.19 13.72
CA ASN A 299 14.75 6.96 13.89
C ASN A 299 14.50 7.95 12.74
N PHE A 300 15.44 8.02 11.80
CA PHE A 300 15.31 8.74 10.54
C PHE A 300 15.74 7.85 9.38
N LEU A 301 14.78 7.38 8.59
CA LEU A 301 15.03 6.53 7.42
C LEU A 301 15.20 7.39 6.18
N ILE A 302 16.25 7.14 5.41
CA ILE A 302 16.49 7.74 4.09
C ILE A 302 16.49 6.59 3.07
N LEU A 303 15.54 6.61 2.11
CA LEU A 303 15.35 5.52 1.17
C LEU A 303 15.49 6.04 -0.27
N ASP A 304 16.37 5.42 -1.06
CA ASP A 304 16.55 5.74 -2.48
C ASP A 304 15.90 4.67 -3.35
N GLU A 305 14.76 5.01 -3.97
CA GLU A 305 13.96 4.14 -4.84
C GLU A 305 13.66 2.76 -4.22
N PRO A 306 13.06 2.70 -3.01
CA PRO A 306 12.90 1.43 -2.28
C PRO A 306 11.91 0.47 -2.92
N THR A 307 11.11 0.94 -3.87
CA THR A 307 10.12 0.13 -4.60
C THR A 307 10.64 -0.50 -5.88
N ASN A 308 11.87 -0.13 -6.31
CA ASN A 308 12.45 -0.67 -7.53
C ASN A 308 12.71 -2.18 -7.40
N HIS A 309 12.39 -2.92 -8.46
CA HIS A 309 12.55 -4.38 -8.55
C HIS A 309 11.70 -5.18 -7.55
N LEU A 310 10.82 -4.54 -6.77
CA LEU A 310 9.88 -5.24 -5.90
C LEU A 310 8.61 -5.63 -6.67
N ASP A 311 8.14 -6.85 -6.44
CA ASP A 311 6.81 -7.27 -6.89
C ASP A 311 5.70 -6.56 -6.07
N ILE A 312 4.47 -6.64 -6.54
CA ILE A 312 3.32 -5.95 -5.93
C ILE A 312 3.17 -6.33 -4.45
N THR A 313 3.32 -7.61 -4.11
CA THR A 313 3.20 -8.10 -2.73
C THR A 313 4.29 -7.53 -1.83
N SER A 314 5.52 -7.48 -2.31
CA SER A 314 6.65 -6.88 -1.58
C SER A 314 6.48 -5.37 -1.37
N LYS A 315 5.92 -4.66 -2.36
CA LYS A 315 5.58 -3.23 -2.23
C LYS A 315 4.52 -3.01 -1.15
N GLU A 316 3.48 -3.84 -1.09
CA GLU A 316 2.44 -3.77 -0.06
C GLU A 316 2.98 -4.01 1.35
N ILE A 317 3.91 -4.95 1.50
CA ILE A 317 4.59 -5.20 2.77
C ILE A 317 5.40 -3.96 3.19
N LEU A 318 6.16 -3.39 2.26
CA LEU A 318 6.95 -2.18 2.52
C LEU A 318 6.04 -1.00 2.91
N GLU A 319 4.93 -0.79 2.19
CA GLU A 319 3.95 0.26 2.48
C GLU A 319 3.40 0.13 3.91
N ARG A 320 3.00 -1.07 4.31
CA ARG A 320 2.52 -1.34 5.67
C ARG A 320 3.62 -1.07 6.70
N ALA A 321 4.82 -1.61 6.47
CA ALA A 321 5.96 -1.44 7.37
C ALA A 321 6.31 0.05 7.58
N LEU A 322 6.29 0.86 6.52
CA LEU A 322 6.56 2.30 6.63
C LEU A 322 5.41 3.07 7.28
N ASN A 323 4.16 2.69 7.05
CA ASN A 323 3.00 3.31 7.71
C ASN A 323 2.94 3.00 9.21
N ASP A 324 3.38 1.81 9.62
CA ASP A 324 3.45 1.41 11.03
C ASP A 324 4.70 2.00 11.73
N TYR A 325 5.69 2.49 10.97
CA TYR A 325 6.91 3.08 11.51
C TYR A 325 6.65 4.46 12.11
N THR A 326 6.97 4.63 13.39
CA THR A 326 6.71 5.86 14.14
C THR A 326 7.82 6.92 14.03
N GLY A 327 8.91 6.61 13.34
CA GLY A 327 10.02 7.54 13.07
C GLY A 327 9.74 8.48 11.91
N THR A 328 10.80 9.13 11.43
CA THR A 328 10.77 10.07 10.30
C THR A 328 11.30 9.39 9.06
N ILE A 329 10.69 9.65 7.90
CA ILE A 329 11.08 9.03 6.64
C ILE A 329 11.28 10.11 5.57
N LEU A 330 12.41 10.02 4.87
CA LEU A 330 12.69 10.78 3.66
C LEU A 330 13.00 9.79 2.54
N TYR A 331 12.28 9.83 1.45
CA TYR A 331 12.52 8.90 0.35
C TYR A 331 12.37 9.52 -1.03
N VAL A 332 13.08 8.93 -1.99
CA VAL A 332 12.89 9.17 -3.42
C VAL A 332 12.11 8.00 -3.98
N SER A 333 11.06 8.25 -4.73
CA SER A 333 10.35 7.21 -5.49
C SER A 333 9.66 7.77 -6.73
N HIS A 334 9.52 6.93 -7.75
CA HIS A 334 8.70 7.16 -8.92
C HIS A 334 7.38 6.38 -8.88
N ASP A 335 7.17 5.57 -7.85
CA ASP A 335 5.94 4.81 -7.65
C ASP A 335 4.85 5.70 -7.04
N ARG A 336 3.94 6.15 -7.89
CA ARG A 336 2.85 7.08 -7.52
C ARG A 336 1.90 6.49 -6.48
N TYR A 337 1.63 5.19 -6.58
CA TYR A 337 0.77 4.49 -5.63
C TYR A 337 1.42 4.44 -4.25
N PHE A 338 2.69 4.06 -4.21
CA PHE A 338 3.49 4.03 -2.99
C PHE A 338 3.55 5.42 -2.32
N ILE A 339 3.83 6.49 -3.09
CA ILE A 339 3.85 7.86 -2.58
C ILE A 339 2.48 8.25 -2.02
N ASN A 340 1.40 7.90 -2.72
CA ASN A 340 0.04 8.24 -2.28
C ASN A 340 -0.35 7.58 -0.95
N GLN A 341 0.15 6.36 -0.70
CA GLN A 341 -0.14 5.61 0.52
C GLN A 341 0.74 5.99 1.72
N THR A 342 1.97 6.47 1.48
CA THR A 342 2.96 6.63 2.54
C THR A 342 3.35 8.09 2.81
N ALA A 343 3.25 9.00 1.83
CA ALA A 343 3.68 10.39 2.00
C ALA A 343 2.67 11.22 2.76
N THR A 344 3.16 11.98 3.73
CA THR A 344 2.42 13.08 4.38
C THR A 344 2.77 14.43 3.76
N ARG A 345 3.92 14.49 3.04
CA ARG A 345 4.44 15.71 2.42
C ARG A 345 5.28 15.35 1.20
N ILE A 346 5.22 16.18 0.15
CA ILE A 346 5.98 16.00 -1.08
C ILE A 346 6.87 17.20 -1.32
N LEU A 347 8.14 16.95 -1.67
CA LEU A 347 9.10 17.93 -2.14
C LEU A 347 9.39 17.66 -3.62
N GLU A 348 8.91 18.51 -4.52
CA GLU A 348 9.19 18.42 -5.95
C GLU A 348 10.45 19.20 -6.30
N LEU A 349 11.45 18.50 -6.84
CA LEU A 349 12.67 19.13 -7.35
C LEU A 349 12.46 19.51 -8.82
N THR A 350 12.18 20.77 -9.06
CA THR A 350 11.93 21.36 -10.37
C THR A 350 12.62 22.72 -10.53
N GLY A 351 13.11 23.05 -11.72
CA GLY A 351 13.81 24.32 -11.95
C GLY A 351 15.01 24.56 -11.02
N ASN A 352 15.72 23.51 -10.62
CA ASN A 352 16.85 23.52 -9.68
C ASN A 352 16.50 23.97 -8.25
N THR A 353 15.23 24.01 -7.88
CA THR A 353 14.74 24.36 -6.53
C THR A 353 13.66 23.40 -6.07
N PHE A 354 13.25 23.49 -4.79
CA PHE A 354 12.14 22.70 -4.25
C PHE A 354 10.82 23.46 -4.21
N VAL A 355 9.76 22.78 -4.64
CA VAL A 355 8.38 23.18 -4.36
C VAL A 355 7.81 22.22 -3.31
N ASN A 356 7.15 22.77 -2.29
CA ASN A 356 6.64 22.01 -1.14
C ASN A 356 5.13 21.84 -1.21
N TYR A 357 4.65 20.59 -1.09
CA TYR A 357 3.23 20.22 -1.06
C TYR A 357 2.94 19.46 0.24
N ILE A 358 2.04 19.98 1.06
CA ILE A 358 1.65 19.34 2.33
C ILE A 358 0.46 18.43 2.07
N GLY A 359 0.74 17.16 1.81
CA GLY A 359 -0.26 16.14 1.48
C GLY A 359 0.36 14.98 0.70
N ASN A 360 -0.50 14.08 0.25
CA ASN A 360 -0.16 12.90 -0.55
C ASN A 360 -0.05 13.22 -2.06
N TYR A 361 0.09 12.18 -2.88
CA TYR A 361 0.25 12.33 -4.32
C TYR A 361 -1.00 12.91 -5.02
N ASP A 362 -2.20 12.58 -4.55
CA ASP A 362 -3.44 13.15 -5.10
C ASP A 362 -3.51 14.65 -4.84
N TYR A 363 -3.16 15.10 -3.63
CA TYR A 363 -3.05 16.52 -3.31
C TYR A 363 -2.00 17.25 -4.18
N TYR A 364 -0.86 16.60 -4.43
CA TYR A 364 0.16 17.13 -5.34
C TYR A 364 -0.41 17.35 -6.74
N LEU A 365 -1.14 16.39 -7.31
CA LEU A 365 -1.75 16.53 -8.63
C LEU A 365 -2.75 17.68 -8.71
N GLU A 366 -3.56 17.87 -7.67
CA GLU A 366 -4.53 18.98 -7.58
C GLU A 366 -3.83 20.37 -7.54
N LYS A 367 -2.64 20.44 -6.95
CA LYS A 367 -1.95 21.71 -6.66
C LYS A 367 -0.77 22.03 -7.54
N LYS A 368 -0.29 21.07 -8.32
CA LYS A 368 0.90 21.21 -9.17
C LYS A 368 0.83 22.44 -10.07
N ASP A 369 -0.28 22.62 -10.80
CA ASP A 369 -0.45 23.73 -11.75
C ASP A 369 -0.58 25.10 -11.06
N LEU A 370 -0.91 25.12 -9.77
CA LEU A 370 -1.08 26.35 -8.98
C LEU A 370 0.19 26.80 -8.27
N LEU A 371 1.02 25.84 -7.82
CA LEU A 371 2.17 26.10 -6.95
C LEU A 371 3.50 26.01 -7.69
N THR A 372 3.57 25.29 -8.81
CA THR A 372 4.77 25.30 -9.65
C THR A 372 4.79 26.62 -10.42
N PRO A 373 5.67 27.58 -10.10
CA PRO A 373 5.75 28.82 -10.86
C PRO A 373 6.13 28.46 -12.29
N ALA A 374 5.45 29.07 -13.25
CA ALA A 374 5.81 28.94 -14.67
C ALA A 374 7.23 29.48 -14.84
N VAL A 375 8.22 28.60 -14.76
CA VAL A 375 9.61 28.88 -15.19
C VAL A 375 9.63 28.82 -16.72
N SER A 376 8.99 29.81 -17.35
CA SER A 376 9.16 30.06 -18.76
C SER A 376 9.20 31.55 -19.04
N THR A 377 10.40 31.96 -19.45
CA THR A 377 10.69 33.16 -20.25
C THR A 377 10.38 34.52 -19.63
N ALA A 378 11.42 35.09 -19.05
CA ALA A 378 11.60 36.55 -19.08
C ALA A 378 11.62 37.00 -20.52
N ALA A 379 10.55 37.61 -20.98
CA ALA A 379 10.50 38.69 -21.98
C ALA A 379 9.04 39.02 -22.29
N SER A 380 8.62 40.13 -21.85
CA SER A 380 7.72 41.17 -22.39
C SER A 380 6.67 41.62 -21.37
N GLU A 381 6.89 42.86 -20.99
CA GLU A 381 6.00 43.72 -20.23
C GLU A 381 4.76 44.08 -21.06
N ASP A 382 3.71 44.45 -20.35
CA ASP A 382 2.49 45.12 -20.78
C ASP A 382 1.37 44.30 -21.45
N ALA A 383 0.38 43.90 -20.59
CA ALA A 383 -1.03 44.05 -20.92
C ALA A 383 -1.91 43.88 -19.66
N PRO A 384 -3.05 44.59 -19.53
CA PRO A 384 -3.81 44.74 -18.27
C PRO A 384 -4.66 43.48 -17.94
N ALA A 385 -4.77 43.24 -16.65
CA ALA A 385 -5.51 42.11 -16.08
C ALA A 385 -6.97 42.06 -16.52
N GLN A 386 -7.31 41.09 -17.35
CA GLN A 386 -8.68 40.60 -17.49
C GLN A 386 -8.93 39.55 -16.41
N VAL A 387 -9.89 39.84 -15.54
CA VAL A 387 -10.42 38.89 -14.55
C VAL A 387 -11.11 37.76 -15.31
N SER A 388 -10.48 36.60 -15.38
CA SER A 388 -10.98 35.46 -16.14
C SER A 388 -12.15 34.77 -15.42
N GLU A 389 -13.17 34.41 -16.19
CA GLU A 389 -14.36 33.61 -15.83
C GLU A 389 -14.02 32.28 -15.09
N SER A 390 -12.75 31.84 -15.13
CA SER A 390 -12.26 30.63 -14.46
C SER A 390 -12.29 30.69 -12.91
N LYS A 391 -12.28 31.89 -12.31
CA LYS A 391 -12.37 32.04 -10.85
C LYS A 391 -13.76 31.81 -10.29
N LEU A 392 -14.81 32.11 -11.05
CA LEU A 392 -16.20 31.87 -10.68
C LEU A 392 -16.54 30.37 -10.75
N SER A 393 -16.11 29.68 -11.80
CA SER A 393 -16.32 28.23 -11.92
C SER A 393 -15.57 27.40 -10.87
N TRP A 394 -14.43 27.89 -10.37
CA TRP A 394 -13.65 27.23 -9.33
C TRP A 394 -14.28 27.35 -7.94
N GLN A 395 -14.91 28.49 -7.61
CA GLN A 395 -15.66 28.65 -6.38
C GLN A 395 -16.90 27.75 -6.36
N GLU A 396 -17.61 27.66 -7.45
CA GLU A 396 -18.76 26.76 -7.63
C GLU A 396 -18.35 25.29 -7.49
N GLN A 397 -17.25 24.86 -8.13
CA GLN A 397 -16.73 23.49 -8.00
C GLN A 397 -16.25 23.17 -6.57
N LYS A 398 -15.68 24.15 -5.87
CA LYS A 398 -15.24 23.97 -4.48
C LYS A 398 -16.43 23.86 -3.51
N GLU A 399 -17.48 24.63 -3.73
CA GLU A 399 -18.72 24.52 -2.98
C GLU A 399 -19.45 23.21 -3.27
N GLU A 400 -19.44 22.76 -4.50
CA GLU A 400 -20.03 21.47 -4.90
C GLU A 400 -19.26 20.28 -4.28
N GLN A 401 -17.92 20.29 -4.30
CA GLN A 401 -17.12 19.27 -3.63
C GLN A 401 -17.26 19.30 -2.11
N ALA A 402 -17.35 20.48 -1.50
CA ALA A 402 -17.63 20.60 -0.07
C ALA A 402 -19.00 20.03 0.29
N ARG A 403 -19.99 20.27 -0.58
CA ARG A 403 -21.36 19.73 -0.45
C ARG A 403 -21.38 18.21 -0.60
N LEU A 404 -20.65 17.67 -1.57
CA LEU A 404 -20.50 16.22 -1.76
C LEU A 404 -19.81 15.53 -0.58
N ARG A 405 -18.72 16.12 -0.05
CA ARG A 405 -18.03 15.59 1.14
C ARG A 405 -18.91 15.62 2.39
N LYS A 406 -19.70 16.71 2.57
CA LYS A 406 -20.64 16.80 3.67
C LYS A 406 -21.72 15.73 3.55
N ARG A 407 -22.26 15.54 2.34
CA ARG A 407 -23.26 14.51 2.04
C ARG A 407 -22.72 13.10 2.32
N GLN A 408 -21.50 12.78 1.89
CA GLN A 408 -20.85 11.49 2.16
C GLN A 408 -20.62 11.25 3.66
N ASN A 409 -20.21 12.27 4.40
CA ASN A 409 -20.01 12.17 5.85
C ASN A 409 -21.35 11.98 6.60
N ASP A 410 -22.40 12.67 6.15
CA ASP A 410 -23.73 12.55 6.74
C ASP A 410 -24.33 11.16 6.42
N LEU A 411 -24.13 10.65 5.20
CA LEU A 411 -24.51 9.30 4.79
C LEU A 411 -23.83 8.23 5.66
N LYS A 412 -22.52 8.33 5.82
CA LYS A 412 -21.75 7.39 6.67
C LYS A 412 -22.21 7.40 8.13
N LYS A 413 -22.48 8.58 8.71
CA LYS A 413 -23.01 8.67 10.07
C LYS A 413 -24.38 8.06 10.22
N THR A 414 -25.23 8.23 9.21
CA THR A 414 -26.58 7.63 9.18
C THR A 414 -26.50 6.11 9.12
N GLU A 415 -25.61 5.55 8.27
CA GLU A 415 -25.36 4.11 8.18
C GLU A 415 -24.81 3.52 9.49
N GLU A 416 -23.83 4.20 10.13
CA GLU A 416 -23.31 3.78 11.42
C GLU A 416 -24.39 3.75 12.51
N ARG A 417 -25.29 4.73 12.52
CA ARG A 417 -26.39 4.80 13.49
C ARG A 417 -27.44 3.72 13.26
N ILE A 418 -27.80 3.46 11.99
CA ILE A 418 -28.70 2.36 11.60
C ILE A 418 -28.12 1.03 12.11
N GLY A 419 -26.85 0.73 11.83
CA GLY A 419 -26.21 -0.52 12.28
C GLY A 419 -26.19 -0.70 13.80
N VAL A 420 -26.02 0.38 14.56
CA VAL A 420 -26.08 0.33 16.04
C VAL A 420 -27.50 -0.01 16.52
N LEU A 421 -28.54 0.61 15.95
CA LEU A 421 -29.94 0.38 16.34
C LEU A 421 -30.41 -1.01 15.93
N GLU A 422 -30.05 -1.50 14.75
CA GLU A 422 -30.36 -2.87 14.32
C GLU A 422 -29.71 -3.92 15.24
N THR A 423 -28.42 -3.71 15.58
CA THR A 423 -27.71 -4.59 16.52
C THR A 423 -28.38 -4.58 17.89
N ARG A 424 -28.85 -3.42 18.34
CA ARG A 424 -29.54 -3.28 19.64
C ARG A 424 -30.89 -3.98 19.61
N ASN A 425 -31.69 -3.83 18.54
CA ASN A 425 -32.97 -4.50 18.36
C ASN A 425 -32.81 -6.02 18.33
N GLY A 426 -31.76 -6.54 17.63
CA GLY A 426 -31.44 -7.96 17.66
C GLY A 426 -31.13 -8.48 19.06
N LYS A 427 -30.40 -7.72 19.89
CA LYS A 427 -30.15 -8.06 21.29
C LYS A 427 -31.42 -8.02 22.15
N ILE A 428 -32.32 -7.07 21.89
CA ILE A 428 -33.62 -6.99 22.59
C ILE A 428 -34.45 -8.24 22.26
N ASP A 429 -34.47 -8.68 21.00
CA ASP A 429 -35.18 -9.89 20.61
C ASP A 429 -34.63 -11.14 21.27
N GLU A 430 -33.28 -11.27 21.36
CA GLU A 430 -32.64 -12.36 22.11
C GLU A 430 -32.97 -12.32 23.61
N LEU A 431 -32.98 -11.14 24.23
CA LEU A 431 -33.34 -10.97 25.62
C LEU A 431 -34.81 -11.30 25.89
N MET A 432 -35.71 -10.94 24.98
CA MET A 432 -37.14 -11.27 25.10
C MET A 432 -37.41 -12.78 25.01
N MET A 433 -36.53 -13.57 24.40
CA MET A 433 -36.63 -15.03 24.32
C MET A 433 -36.11 -15.73 25.60
N GLN A 434 -35.44 -15.02 26.52
CA GLN A 434 -34.96 -15.62 27.77
C GLN A 434 -36.07 -15.80 28.78
N GLU A 435 -36.10 -16.96 29.42
CA GLU A 435 -37.14 -17.38 30.37
C GLU A 435 -37.30 -16.43 31.57
N GLU A 436 -36.19 -15.79 31.99
CA GLU A 436 -36.16 -14.81 33.10
C GLU A 436 -36.80 -13.46 32.73
N VAL A 437 -36.82 -13.11 31.45
CA VAL A 437 -37.40 -11.85 30.93
C VAL A 437 -38.87 -12.09 30.56
N TYR A 438 -39.18 -13.21 29.89
CA TYR A 438 -40.52 -13.58 29.48
C TYR A 438 -41.51 -13.74 30.68
N THR A 439 -41.02 -14.16 31.84
CA THR A 439 -41.83 -14.27 33.06
C THR A 439 -42.02 -12.95 33.81
N ASN A 440 -41.24 -11.90 33.47
CA ASN A 440 -41.31 -10.60 34.13
C ASN A 440 -42.00 -9.55 33.21
N SER A 441 -43.29 -9.36 33.46
CA SER A 441 -44.15 -8.45 32.69
C SER A 441 -43.61 -7.00 32.57
N VAL A 442 -42.93 -6.47 33.61
CA VAL A 442 -42.40 -5.10 33.63
C VAL A 442 -41.17 -4.96 32.70
N LYS A 443 -40.23 -5.91 32.84
CA LYS A 443 -39.05 -5.91 31.95
C LYS A 443 -39.41 -6.12 30.48
N CYS A 444 -40.39 -6.97 30.21
CA CYS A 444 -40.88 -7.21 28.86
C CYS A 444 -41.53 -5.96 28.26
N GLN A 445 -42.29 -5.18 29.05
CA GLN A 445 -42.84 -3.90 28.61
C GLN A 445 -41.81 -2.81 28.37
N GLU A 446 -40.76 -2.75 29.19
CA GLU A 446 -39.67 -1.80 29.03
C GLU A 446 -38.88 -2.09 27.74
N LEU A 447 -38.51 -3.33 27.50
CA LEU A 447 -37.82 -3.77 26.28
C LEU A 447 -38.66 -3.56 25.01
N ALA A 448 -39.98 -3.83 25.10
CA ALA A 448 -40.93 -3.58 24.00
C ALA A 448 -41.02 -2.06 23.67
N LYS A 449 -41.03 -1.19 24.68
CA LYS A 449 -41.01 0.26 24.47
C LYS A 449 -39.70 0.74 23.87
N GLU A 450 -38.55 0.21 24.36
CA GLU A 450 -37.24 0.52 23.77
C GLU A 450 -37.16 0.09 22.30
N LYS A 451 -37.64 -1.10 21.98
CA LYS A 451 -37.70 -1.60 20.60
C LYS A 451 -38.56 -0.73 19.71
N ALA A 452 -39.77 -0.36 20.15
CA ALA A 452 -40.67 0.50 19.39
C ALA A 452 -40.04 1.91 19.17
N ALA A 453 -39.33 2.46 20.12
CA ALA A 453 -38.63 3.73 19.97
C ALA A 453 -37.46 3.61 18.96
N ASN A 454 -36.70 2.54 19.02
CA ASN A 454 -35.61 2.26 18.06
C ASN A 454 -36.14 2.03 16.64
N GLU A 455 -37.28 1.35 16.48
CA GLU A 455 -37.93 1.12 15.19
C GLU A 455 -38.41 2.45 14.57
N ALA A 456 -38.97 3.36 15.37
CA ALA A 456 -39.37 4.69 14.88
C ALA A 456 -38.16 5.52 14.47
N GLU A 457 -37.05 5.51 15.26
CA GLU A 457 -35.79 6.18 14.88
C GLU A 457 -35.17 5.57 13.61
N LEU A 458 -35.25 4.26 13.42
CA LEU A 458 -34.78 3.57 12.22
C LEU A 458 -35.57 4.00 10.98
N GLU A 459 -36.89 4.18 11.06
CA GLU A 459 -37.73 4.62 9.95
C GLU A 459 -37.32 6.03 9.49
N GLU A 460 -37.11 6.98 10.43
CA GLU A 460 -36.62 8.32 10.11
C GLU A 460 -35.19 8.30 9.51
N LEU A 461 -34.33 7.40 9.99
CA LEU A 461 -32.97 7.27 9.48
C LEU A 461 -32.91 6.64 8.09
N TYR A 462 -33.81 5.72 7.75
CA TYR A 462 -33.91 5.15 6.41
C TYR A 462 -34.43 6.17 5.41
N GLU A 463 -35.44 7.00 5.74
CA GLU A 463 -35.89 8.10 4.88
C GLU A 463 -34.73 9.09 4.63
N LYS A 464 -34.00 9.44 5.67
CA LYS A 464 -32.86 10.35 5.55
C LYS A 464 -31.68 9.73 4.75
N TRP A 465 -31.50 8.41 4.85
CA TRP A 465 -30.50 7.69 4.08
C TRP A 465 -30.86 7.67 2.60
N GLU A 466 -32.13 7.45 2.24
CA GLU A 466 -32.62 7.53 0.85
C GLU A 466 -32.39 8.93 0.27
N GLU A 467 -32.75 10.01 1.00
CA GLU A 467 -32.51 11.39 0.56
C GLU A 467 -31.01 11.71 0.34
N LEU A 468 -30.14 11.08 1.13
CA LEU A 468 -28.69 11.27 1.02
C LEU A 468 -28.07 10.34 -0.04
N ALA A 469 -28.70 9.24 -0.42
CA ALA A 469 -28.23 8.29 -1.42
C ALA A 469 -28.63 8.67 -2.86
N GLU A 470 -29.77 9.41 -3.04
CA GLU A 470 -30.15 10.01 -4.32
C GLU A 470 -29.21 11.19 -4.70
#